data_0dd08c9f237fcf38110dcd4b10998e7c
#
_entry.id   0dd08c9f237fcf38110dcd4b10998e7c
#
_cell.length_a   1.000
_cell.length_b   1.000
_cell.length_c   1.000
_cell.angle_alpha   90.00
_cell.angle_beta   90.00
_cell.angle_gamma   90.00
#
_symmetry.space_group_name_H-M   'P 1'
#
loop_
_entity.id
_entity.type
_entity.pdbx_description
1 polymer ?
#
loop_
_entity_poly.entity_id
_entity_poly.type
_entity_poly.pdbx_seq_one_letter_code
_entity_poly.pdbx_strand_id
1 'polypeptide(L)'
;MTIRSQIMDAVRAVSAPGPDAGGAAKKNYTEALSHRISTVVATELRSKGLDKVCAPGRGPDKQFMGGYGTKGVDVYLSDEKHGLLLTSGVKGLVFDPGKNLKNRYRDMVMEALELHKRFPYAVCGHLLFLGKSEALASSSKFGTHLGEAVALLSTIIGRERPEDAPELYETMGILLLDPGEPSSVELRPPSVPDELCAATYCDRLVRIFHSRNPFYE
;
A
#
# COMPACT_ATOMS: atom_id res chain seq x y z
N MET A 1 -18.69 -1.69 9.71
CA MET A 1 -17.39 -1.62 10.43
C MET A 1 -16.49 -0.67 9.64
N THR A 2 -15.80 0.27 10.26
CA THR A 2 -14.93 1.22 9.55
C THR A 2 -13.60 0.58 9.15
N ILE A 3 -12.95 1.06 8.09
CA ILE A 3 -11.61 0.57 7.69
C ILE A 3 -10.61 0.71 8.86
N ARG A 4 -10.69 1.78 9.66
CA ARG A 4 -9.85 1.96 10.84
C ARG A 4 -10.03 0.81 11.84
N SER A 5 -11.27 0.44 12.18
CA SER A 5 -11.53 -0.65 13.13
C SER A 5 -11.02 -2.00 12.61
N GLN A 6 -11.16 -2.27 11.31
CA GLN A 6 -10.63 -3.49 10.69
C GLN A 6 -9.09 -3.55 10.74
N ILE A 7 -8.40 -2.41 10.51
CA ILE A 7 -6.93 -2.34 10.64
C ILE A 7 -6.52 -2.52 12.11
N MET A 8 -7.25 -1.94 13.07
CA MET A 8 -7.01 -2.18 14.50
C MET A 8 -7.12 -3.67 14.86
N ASP A 9 -8.12 -4.37 14.30
CA ASP A 9 -8.28 -5.81 14.49
C ASP A 9 -7.14 -6.60 13.81
N ALA A 10 -6.66 -6.16 12.66
CA ALA A 10 -5.47 -6.74 12.02
C ALA A 10 -4.22 -6.60 12.90
N VAL A 11 -3.99 -5.43 13.51
CA VAL A 11 -2.87 -5.21 14.45
C VAL A 11 -3.01 -6.10 15.69
N ARG A 12 -4.21 -6.19 16.25
CA ARG A 12 -4.49 -7.05 17.44
C ARG A 12 -4.24 -8.53 17.18
N ALA A 13 -4.48 -8.98 15.94
CA ALA A 13 -4.40 -10.39 15.55
C ALA A 13 -2.97 -10.87 15.19
N VAL A 14 -1.97 -9.98 15.18
CA VAL A 14 -0.57 -10.33 14.94
C VAL A 14 0.24 -10.04 16.20
N SER A 15 0.84 -11.08 16.77
CA SER A 15 1.67 -10.92 17.97
C SER A 15 2.90 -10.06 17.67
N ALA A 16 3.03 -8.94 18.37
CA ALA A 16 4.18 -8.06 18.21
C ALA A 16 5.46 -8.74 18.69
N PRO A 17 6.61 -8.52 18.00
CA PRO A 17 7.88 -9.00 18.48
C PRO A 17 8.29 -8.24 19.75
N GLY A 18 9.00 -8.93 20.66
CA GLY A 18 9.55 -8.27 21.85
C GLY A 18 10.59 -7.20 21.48
N PRO A 19 10.97 -6.33 22.44
CA PRO A 19 11.89 -5.23 22.19
C PRO A 19 13.26 -5.70 21.64
N ASP A 20 13.75 -6.82 22.14
CA ASP A 20 15.04 -7.42 21.77
C ASP A 20 14.94 -8.39 20.57
N ALA A 21 13.81 -8.43 19.89
CA ALA A 21 13.59 -9.36 18.78
C ALA A 21 14.54 -9.05 17.61
N GLY A 22 15.14 -10.12 17.06
CA GLY A 22 16.02 -10.03 15.91
C GLY A 22 15.28 -9.64 14.61
N GLY A 23 16.04 -9.25 13.58
CA GLY A 23 15.51 -8.77 12.31
C GLY A 23 14.53 -9.74 11.62
N ALA A 24 14.73 -11.05 11.74
CA ALA A 24 13.81 -12.04 11.18
C ALA A 24 12.41 -11.98 11.80
N ALA A 25 12.31 -11.85 13.13
CA ALA A 25 11.03 -11.73 13.83
C ALA A 25 10.30 -10.42 13.44
N LYS A 26 11.05 -9.30 13.37
CA LYS A 26 10.53 -8.00 12.92
C LYS A 26 10.02 -8.05 11.47
N LYS A 27 10.76 -8.71 10.58
CA LYS A 27 10.35 -8.94 9.20
C LYS A 27 9.07 -9.76 9.13
N ASN A 28 9.03 -10.94 9.78
CA ASN A 28 7.86 -11.82 9.77
C ASN A 28 6.59 -11.12 10.31
N TYR A 29 6.74 -10.32 11.38
CA TYR A 29 5.64 -9.49 11.89
C TYR A 29 5.10 -8.53 10.83
N THR A 30 6.01 -7.79 10.18
CA THR A 30 5.65 -6.81 9.16
C THR A 30 4.96 -7.47 7.95
N GLU A 31 5.45 -8.62 7.51
CA GLU A 31 4.83 -9.41 6.42
C GLU A 31 3.44 -9.93 6.81
N ALA A 32 3.30 -10.52 7.99
CA ALA A 32 2.00 -11.00 8.49
C ALA A 32 0.98 -9.85 8.60
N LEU A 33 1.42 -8.68 9.05
CA LEU A 33 0.57 -7.51 9.14
C LEU A 33 0.20 -6.96 7.75
N SER A 34 1.15 -6.94 6.80
CA SER A 34 0.88 -6.58 5.40
C SER A 34 -0.22 -7.44 4.78
N HIS A 35 -0.16 -8.75 4.94
CA HIS A 35 -1.19 -9.68 4.45
C HIS A 35 -2.58 -9.40 5.05
N ARG A 36 -2.64 -9.09 6.34
CA ARG A 36 -3.92 -8.76 6.99
C ARG A 36 -4.48 -7.43 6.53
N ILE A 37 -3.63 -6.40 6.41
CA ILE A 37 -4.05 -5.10 5.89
C ILE A 37 -4.47 -5.21 4.42
N SER A 38 -3.81 -6.02 3.60
CA SER A 38 -4.23 -6.32 2.22
C SER A 38 -5.64 -6.91 2.18
N THR A 39 -5.96 -7.82 3.11
CA THR A 39 -7.32 -8.37 3.24
C THR A 39 -8.35 -7.28 3.61
N VAL A 40 -7.98 -6.35 4.49
CA VAL A 40 -8.83 -5.21 4.85
C VAL A 40 -9.07 -4.30 3.64
N VAL A 41 -8.01 -3.96 2.89
CA VAL A 41 -8.11 -3.16 1.66
C VAL A 41 -9.04 -3.83 0.64
N ALA A 42 -8.86 -5.12 0.38
CA ALA A 42 -9.73 -5.86 -0.54
C ALA A 42 -11.20 -5.88 -0.08
N THR A 43 -11.43 -6.04 1.21
CA THR A 43 -12.78 -6.01 1.80
C THR A 43 -13.43 -4.64 1.64
N GLU A 44 -12.68 -3.57 1.87
CA GLU A 44 -13.14 -2.20 1.68
C GLU A 44 -13.45 -1.91 0.19
N LEU A 45 -12.60 -2.34 -0.73
CA LEU A 45 -12.84 -2.17 -2.18
C LEU A 45 -14.08 -2.93 -2.65
N ARG A 46 -14.31 -4.15 -2.14
CA ARG A 46 -15.54 -4.90 -2.41
C ARG A 46 -16.79 -4.18 -1.88
N SER A 47 -16.72 -3.63 -0.67
CA SER A 47 -17.84 -2.88 -0.09
C SER A 47 -18.20 -1.61 -0.87
N LYS A 48 -17.29 -1.14 -1.74
CA LYS A 48 -17.44 0.02 -2.62
C LYS A 48 -17.80 -0.37 -4.07
N GLY A 49 -18.20 -1.62 -4.30
CA GLY A 49 -18.71 -2.09 -5.60
C GLY A 49 -17.70 -2.80 -6.49
N LEU A 50 -16.48 -3.07 -6.02
CA LEU A 50 -15.50 -3.87 -6.75
C LEU A 50 -15.51 -5.33 -6.27
N ASP A 51 -16.62 -6.02 -6.43
CA ASP A 51 -16.90 -7.34 -5.82
C ASP A 51 -15.89 -8.42 -6.19
N LYS A 52 -15.30 -8.34 -7.39
CA LYS A 52 -14.34 -9.34 -7.92
C LYS A 52 -12.89 -9.09 -7.47
N VAL A 53 -12.64 -8.08 -6.61
CA VAL A 53 -11.30 -7.84 -6.06
C VAL A 53 -10.82 -9.03 -5.24
N CYS A 54 -9.61 -9.49 -5.51
CA CYS A 54 -8.94 -10.57 -4.79
C CYS A 54 -7.91 -10.01 -3.81
N ALA A 55 -7.70 -10.75 -2.71
CA ALA A 55 -6.66 -10.50 -1.72
C ALA A 55 -5.74 -11.73 -1.60
N PRO A 56 -4.57 -11.61 -0.95
CA PRO A 56 -3.71 -12.75 -0.67
C PRO A 56 -4.49 -13.85 0.06
N GLY A 57 -4.36 -15.08 -0.46
CA GLY A 57 -4.88 -16.27 0.20
C GLY A 57 -3.87 -16.88 1.17
N ARG A 58 -4.07 -18.16 1.51
CA ARG A 58 -3.05 -18.99 2.14
C ARG A 58 -2.11 -19.51 1.06
N GLY A 59 -1.06 -18.77 0.73
CA GLY A 59 -0.12 -19.14 -0.33
C GLY A 59 0.66 -17.92 -0.85
N PRO A 60 1.50 -18.11 -1.87
CA PRO A 60 2.25 -17.01 -2.48
C PRO A 60 1.30 -16.00 -3.14
N ASP A 61 1.75 -14.73 -3.20
CA ASP A 61 1.04 -13.68 -3.88
C ASP A 61 0.74 -14.03 -5.35
N LYS A 62 -0.36 -13.49 -5.88
CA LYS A 62 -0.67 -13.64 -7.31
C LYS A 62 0.44 -13.00 -8.13
N GLN A 63 0.97 -13.76 -9.07
CA GLN A 63 2.03 -13.31 -9.96
C GLN A 63 1.46 -12.82 -11.28
N PHE A 64 1.88 -11.64 -11.72
CA PHE A 64 1.62 -11.11 -13.05
C PHE A 64 2.93 -10.91 -13.80
N MET A 65 2.95 -11.25 -15.09
CA MET A 65 4.08 -10.90 -15.94
C MET A 65 4.04 -9.38 -16.16
N GLY A 66 5.06 -8.69 -15.71
CA GLY A 66 5.28 -7.26 -15.94
C GLY A 66 6.00 -6.97 -17.26
N GLY A 67 6.50 -5.76 -17.41
CA GLY A 67 7.23 -5.33 -18.59
C GLY A 67 8.60 -5.99 -18.72
N TYR A 68 9.28 -6.25 -17.61
CA TYR A 68 10.64 -6.81 -17.58
C TYR A 68 10.75 -8.09 -16.75
N GLY A 69 9.74 -8.42 -15.97
CA GLY A 69 9.75 -9.61 -15.12
C GLY A 69 8.42 -9.84 -14.43
N THR A 70 8.37 -10.89 -13.62
CA THR A 70 7.17 -11.25 -12.87
C THR A 70 7.06 -10.43 -11.60
N LYS A 71 5.86 -9.91 -11.30
CA LYS A 71 5.55 -9.17 -10.08
C LYS A 71 4.45 -9.85 -9.28
N GLY A 72 4.71 -10.07 -7.99
CA GLY A 72 3.68 -10.41 -7.02
C GLY A 72 2.86 -9.17 -6.66
N VAL A 73 1.55 -9.34 -6.55
CA VAL A 73 0.63 -8.29 -6.14
C VAL A 73 -0.22 -8.72 -4.95
N ASP A 74 -0.43 -7.82 -4.01
CA ASP A 74 -1.14 -8.11 -2.77
C ASP A 74 -2.67 -8.12 -2.97
N VAL A 75 -3.22 -7.06 -3.55
CA VAL A 75 -4.64 -6.92 -3.84
C VAL A 75 -4.80 -6.64 -5.32
N TYR A 76 -5.71 -7.33 -6.00
CA TYR A 76 -5.87 -7.16 -7.43
C TYR A 76 -7.29 -7.42 -7.93
N LEU A 77 -7.58 -6.83 -9.08
CA LEU A 77 -8.73 -7.12 -9.92
C LEU A 77 -8.21 -7.41 -11.32
N SER A 78 -8.58 -8.54 -11.88
CA SER A 78 -8.18 -8.94 -13.24
C SER A 78 -9.29 -9.72 -13.92
N ASP A 79 -9.32 -9.70 -15.24
CA ASP A 79 -10.16 -10.57 -16.06
C ASP A 79 -9.34 -11.25 -17.17
N GLU A 80 -9.95 -12.23 -17.85
CA GLU A 80 -9.28 -12.98 -18.90
C GLU A 80 -9.02 -12.16 -20.17
N LYS A 81 -9.86 -11.16 -20.44
CA LYS A 81 -9.81 -10.34 -21.66
C LYS A 81 -8.77 -9.22 -21.56
N HIS A 82 -8.71 -8.54 -20.42
CA HIS A 82 -7.93 -7.33 -20.27
C HIS A 82 -6.70 -7.52 -19.34
N GLY A 83 -6.60 -8.67 -18.65
CA GLY A 83 -5.55 -8.94 -17.70
C GLY A 83 -5.74 -8.14 -16.39
N LEU A 84 -4.67 -7.51 -15.90
CA LEU A 84 -4.73 -6.71 -14.68
C LEU A 84 -5.46 -5.39 -14.93
N LEU A 85 -6.49 -5.11 -14.14
CA LEU A 85 -7.31 -3.89 -14.20
C LEU A 85 -7.04 -2.96 -13.02
N LEU A 86 -6.81 -3.52 -11.84
CA LEU A 86 -6.50 -2.78 -10.62
C LEU A 86 -5.53 -3.57 -9.75
N THR A 87 -4.62 -2.88 -9.10
CA THR A 87 -3.81 -3.45 -8.01
C THR A 87 -3.62 -2.46 -6.87
N SER A 88 -3.45 -2.98 -5.67
CA SER A 88 -3.02 -2.23 -4.49
C SER A 88 -1.93 -3.02 -3.77
N GLY A 89 -0.70 -2.52 -3.82
CA GLY A 89 0.38 -3.01 -2.97
C GLY A 89 0.17 -2.56 -1.53
N VAL A 90 0.57 -3.39 -0.57
CA VAL A 90 0.55 -3.06 0.86
C VAL A 90 1.89 -3.42 1.47
N LYS A 91 2.65 -2.42 1.87
CA LYS A 91 3.99 -2.62 2.44
C LYS A 91 4.16 -1.90 3.76
N GLY A 92 4.91 -2.54 4.66
CA GLY A 92 5.20 -2.00 5.97
C GLY A 92 6.67 -1.62 6.17
N LEU A 93 6.88 -0.54 6.89
CA LEU A 93 8.15 -0.11 7.45
C LEU A 93 7.93 0.23 8.93
N VAL A 94 7.60 -0.80 9.72
CA VAL A 94 7.26 -0.65 11.14
C VAL A 94 8.52 -0.41 11.98
N PHE A 95 9.65 -1.01 11.55
CA PHE A 95 10.93 -0.93 12.23
C PHE A 95 11.99 -0.31 11.30
N ASP A 96 12.84 0.55 11.85
CA ASP A 96 13.97 1.18 11.16
C ASP A 96 13.60 1.85 9.81
N PRO A 97 12.56 2.73 9.76
CA PRO A 97 12.13 3.35 8.51
C PRO A 97 13.28 4.16 7.86
N GLY A 98 14.07 4.87 8.62
CA GLY A 98 15.19 5.66 8.12
C GLY A 98 16.21 4.88 7.30
N LYS A 99 16.42 3.60 7.63
CA LYS A 99 17.34 2.71 6.90
C LYS A 99 16.71 2.12 5.64
N ASN A 100 15.42 1.83 5.67
CA ASN A 100 14.76 0.99 4.67
C ASN A 100 13.88 1.77 3.68
N LEU A 101 13.50 3.01 3.99
CA LEU A 101 12.54 3.79 3.21
C LEU A 101 12.99 4.00 1.75
N LYS A 102 14.25 4.35 1.51
CA LYS A 102 14.77 4.57 0.14
C LYS A 102 14.79 3.29 -0.70
N ASN A 103 15.08 2.15 -0.08
CA ASN A 103 15.00 0.87 -0.79
C ASN A 103 13.56 0.53 -1.13
N ARG A 104 12.64 0.73 -0.19
CA ARG A 104 11.21 0.51 -0.42
C ARG A 104 10.66 1.45 -1.51
N TYR A 105 11.07 2.70 -1.51
CA TYR A 105 10.72 3.65 -2.57
C TYR A 105 11.16 3.16 -3.96
N ARG A 106 12.41 2.66 -4.10
CA ARG A 106 12.90 2.10 -5.37
C ARG A 106 12.11 0.87 -5.79
N ASP A 107 11.78 -0.02 -4.84
CA ASP A 107 10.94 -1.20 -5.10
C ASP A 107 9.57 -0.79 -5.64
N MET A 108 8.93 0.24 -5.06
CA MET A 108 7.65 0.78 -5.51
C MET A 108 7.73 1.38 -6.91
N VAL A 109 8.75 2.20 -7.22
CA VAL A 109 9.00 2.73 -8.56
C VAL A 109 9.08 1.60 -9.59
N MET A 110 9.86 0.56 -9.28
CA MET A 110 9.99 -0.61 -10.18
C MET A 110 8.70 -1.43 -10.29
N GLU A 111 7.91 -1.52 -9.22
CA GLU A 111 6.61 -2.22 -9.25
C GLU A 111 5.63 -1.51 -10.19
N ALA A 112 5.46 -0.19 -10.04
CA ALA A 112 4.61 0.60 -10.93
C ALA A 112 5.05 0.51 -12.39
N LEU A 113 6.35 0.73 -12.64
CA LEU A 113 6.95 0.64 -13.98
C LEU A 113 6.67 -0.71 -14.66
N GLU A 114 6.90 -1.81 -13.95
CA GLU A 114 6.70 -3.17 -14.46
C GLU A 114 5.23 -3.42 -14.82
N LEU A 115 4.33 -3.05 -13.93
CA LEU A 115 2.90 -3.29 -14.12
C LEU A 115 2.33 -2.42 -15.24
N HIS A 116 2.63 -1.12 -15.26
CA HIS A 116 2.12 -0.21 -16.30
C HIS A 116 2.75 -0.45 -17.67
N LYS A 117 3.99 -0.91 -17.76
CA LYS A 117 4.59 -1.34 -19.03
C LYS A 117 3.81 -2.47 -19.69
N ARG A 118 3.23 -3.36 -18.92
CA ARG A 118 2.46 -4.51 -19.43
C ARG A 118 0.96 -4.21 -19.49
N PHE A 119 0.45 -3.46 -18.51
CA PHE A 119 -0.97 -3.16 -18.33
C PHE A 119 -1.17 -1.65 -18.22
N PRO A 120 -1.01 -0.87 -19.31
CA PRO A 120 -1.01 0.60 -19.24
C PRO A 120 -2.32 1.19 -18.74
N TYR A 121 -3.43 0.47 -18.89
CA TYR A 121 -4.75 0.88 -18.40
C TYR A 121 -5.06 0.42 -16.97
N ALA A 122 -4.20 -0.40 -16.35
CA ALA A 122 -4.39 -0.78 -14.96
C ALA A 122 -4.32 0.44 -14.04
N VAL A 123 -5.11 0.40 -12.97
CA VAL A 123 -5.05 1.39 -11.88
C VAL A 123 -4.21 0.81 -10.77
N CYS A 124 -3.06 1.40 -10.52
CA CYS A 124 -2.11 0.94 -9.52
C CYS A 124 -2.14 1.87 -8.29
N GLY A 125 -2.46 1.31 -7.15
CA GLY A 125 -2.36 1.98 -5.87
C GLY A 125 -1.33 1.32 -4.95
N HIS A 126 -0.89 2.06 -3.92
CA HIS A 126 0.00 1.52 -2.91
C HIS A 126 -0.30 2.08 -1.53
N LEU A 127 -0.44 1.22 -0.53
CA LEU A 127 -0.63 1.60 0.87
C LEU A 127 0.65 1.30 1.66
N LEU A 128 1.28 2.36 2.17
CA LEU A 128 2.45 2.26 3.04
C LEU A 128 2.02 2.43 4.50
N PHE A 129 2.38 1.50 5.37
CA PHE A 129 2.23 1.68 6.82
C PHE A 129 3.59 1.78 7.51
N LEU A 130 3.70 2.73 8.45
CA LEU A 130 4.92 3.02 9.19
C LEU A 130 4.68 2.80 10.68
N GLY A 131 5.72 2.36 11.41
CA GLY A 131 5.71 2.42 12.87
C GLY A 131 5.57 3.86 13.32
N LYS A 132 4.53 4.19 14.08
CA LYS A 132 4.21 5.59 14.46
C LYS A 132 5.35 6.23 15.22
N SER A 133 5.85 5.56 16.25
CA SER A 133 6.95 6.05 17.09
C SER A 133 8.22 6.27 16.26
N GLU A 134 8.56 5.32 15.39
CA GLU A 134 9.73 5.40 14.51
C GLU A 134 9.56 6.45 13.41
N ALA A 135 8.37 6.56 12.82
CA ALA A 135 8.08 7.53 11.76
C ALA A 135 8.17 8.98 12.24
N LEU A 136 7.79 9.23 13.51
CA LEU A 136 7.88 10.56 14.13
C LEU A 136 9.26 10.88 14.70
N ALA A 137 10.18 9.91 14.73
CA ALA A 137 11.56 10.15 15.13
C ALA A 137 12.27 11.12 14.17
N SER A 138 13.25 11.85 14.71
CA SER A 138 13.97 12.88 13.98
C SER A 138 14.75 12.33 12.78
N SER A 139 14.60 12.99 11.64
CA SER A 139 15.40 12.76 10.43
C SER A 139 16.15 14.06 10.10
N SER A 140 17.44 13.94 9.78
CA SER A 140 18.33 15.10 9.61
C SER A 140 17.93 16.02 8.44
N LYS A 141 17.25 15.49 7.41
CA LYS A 141 16.95 16.24 6.17
C LYS A 141 15.49 16.68 6.07
N PHE A 142 14.56 15.91 6.62
CA PHE A 142 13.13 16.11 6.42
C PHE A 142 12.37 16.34 7.74
N GLY A 143 13.06 16.66 8.81
CA GLY A 143 12.51 16.81 10.15
C GLY A 143 12.18 15.48 10.82
N THR A 144 11.39 14.62 10.16
CA THR A 144 11.03 13.27 10.62
C THR A 144 11.13 12.25 9.49
N HIS A 145 11.14 10.95 9.83
CA HIS A 145 11.05 9.89 8.80
C HIS A 145 9.70 9.89 8.08
N LEU A 146 8.62 10.33 8.73
CA LEU A 146 7.34 10.56 8.07
C LEU A 146 7.45 11.67 7.02
N GLY A 147 8.11 12.79 7.34
CA GLY A 147 8.38 13.88 6.38
C GLY A 147 9.18 13.39 5.17
N GLU A 148 10.17 12.51 5.38
CA GLU A 148 10.93 11.88 4.30
C GLU A 148 10.03 10.96 3.44
N ALA A 149 9.16 10.16 4.07
CA ALA A 149 8.22 9.31 3.35
C ALA A 149 7.25 10.14 2.49
N VAL A 150 6.66 11.19 3.05
CA VAL A 150 5.78 12.11 2.30
C VAL A 150 6.52 12.72 1.11
N ALA A 151 7.72 13.26 1.31
CA ALA A 151 8.50 13.87 0.24
C ALA A 151 8.83 12.89 -0.89
N LEU A 152 9.20 11.65 -0.57
CA LEU A 152 9.49 10.61 -1.58
C LEU A 152 8.23 10.17 -2.32
N LEU A 153 7.15 9.83 -1.60
CA LEU A 153 5.93 9.31 -2.22
C LEU A 153 5.22 10.36 -3.09
N SER A 154 5.29 11.64 -2.73
CA SER A 154 4.77 12.73 -3.57
C SER A 154 5.42 12.81 -4.96
N THR A 155 6.60 12.22 -5.15
CA THR A 155 7.27 12.21 -6.47
C THR A 155 6.81 11.08 -7.38
N ILE A 156 6.05 10.11 -6.87
CA ILE A 156 5.63 8.91 -7.62
C ILE A 156 4.12 8.69 -7.62
N ILE A 157 3.33 9.74 -7.38
CA ILE A 157 1.87 9.72 -7.50
C ILE A 157 1.39 10.68 -8.58
N GLY A 158 0.11 10.58 -8.93
CA GLY A 158 -0.55 11.54 -9.83
C GLY A 158 -0.60 11.07 -11.28
N ARG A 159 -0.49 9.77 -11.54
CA ARG A 159 -0.76 9.21 -12.86
C ARG A 159 -2.25 9.29 -13.16
N GLU A 160 -2.61 10.10 -14.14
CA GLU A 160 -4.00 10.32 -14.53
C GLU A 160 -4.38 9.56 -15.82
N ARG A 161 -3.42 9.43 -16.75
CA ARG A 161 -3.64 8.86 -18.08
C ARG A 161 -2.72 7.66 -18.32
N PRO A 162 -3.13 6.72 -19.20
CA PRO A 162 -2.27 5.59 -19.59
C PRO A 162 -0.93 6.01 -20.22
N GLU A 163 -0.86 7.21 -20.82
CA GLU A 163 0.32 7.77 -21.48
C GLU A 163 1.29 8.44 -20.51
N ASP A 164 0.85 8.73 -19.29
CA ASP A 164 1.72 9.32 -18.24
C ASP A 164 2.83 8.33 -17.85
N ALA A 165 3.87 8.86 -17.22
CA ALA A 165 5.04 8.09 -16.82
C ALA A 165 4.67 6.80 -16.08
N PRO A 166 5.13 5.63 -16.55
CA PRO A 166 4.68 4.33 -16.05
C PRO A 166 5.18 4.00 -14.64
N GLU A 167 6.17 4.73 -14.13
CA GLU A 167 6.66 4.63 -12.75
C GLU A 167 5.78 5.32 -11.73
N LEU A 168 4.78 6.11 -12.14
CA LEU A 168 3.85 6.79 -11.26
C LEU A 168 2.69 5.88 -10.88
N TYR A 169 2.22 6.02 -9.65
CA TYR A 169 0.97 5.44 -9.17
C TYR A 169 -0.20 6.40 -9.38
N GLU A 170 -1.38 5.87 -9.58
CA GLU A 170 -2.62 6.64 -9.59
C GLU A 170 -2.95 7.20 -8.21
N THR A 171 -2.69 6.43 -7.15
CA THR A 171 -2.90 6.88 -5.77
C THR A 171 -2.04 6.11 -4.78
N MET A 172 -1.68 6.76 -3.69
CA MET A 172 -0.98 6.13 -2.58
C MET A 172 -1.61 6.53 -1.25
N GLY A 173 -1.38 5.74 -0.22
CA GLY A 173 -1.82 6.03 1.14
C GLY A 173 -0.71 5.81 2.15
N ILE A 174 -0.62 6.69 3.16
CA ILE A 174 0.24 6.53 4.33
C ILE A 174 -0.64 6.38 5.56
N LEU A 175 -0.39 5.35 6.36
CA LEU A 175 -0.96 5.20 7.69
C LEU A 175 0.14 4.94 8.72
N LEU A 176 -0.13 5.32 9.97
CA LEU A 176 0.75 5.05 11.10
C LEU A 176 0.11 4.02 12.03
N LEU A 177 0.95 3.18 12.63
CA LEU A 177 0.56 2.24 13.69
C LEU A 177 1.81 1.81 14.47
N ASP A 178 1.64 1.43 15.71
CA ASP A 178 2.71 0.80 16.49
C ASP A 178 2.44 -0.70 16.71
N PRO A 179 3.50 -1.54 16.75
CA PRO A 179 3.37 -2.98 16.93
C PRO A 179 2.62 -3.35 18.22
N GLY A 180 1.59 -4.16 18.08
CA GLY A 180 0.80 -4.64 19.24
C GLY A 180 -0.09 -3.57 19.89
N GLU A 181 -0.15 -2.34 19.34
CA GLU A 181 -0.92 -1.21 19.86
C GLU A 181 -2.04 -0.81 18.89
N PRO A 182 -3.20 -1.50 18.90
CA PRO A 182 -4.30 -1.20 17.96
C PRO A 182 -4.81 0.23 18.05
N SER A 183 -4.75 0.86 19.24
CA SER A 183 -5.21 2.24 19.43
C SER A 183 -4.32 3.26 18.72
N SER A 184 -3.08 2.91 18.39
CA SER A 184 -2.11 3.76 17.67
C SER A 184 -2.46 3.95 16.20
N VAL A 185 -3.38 3.16 15.62
CA VAL A 185 -3.75 3.24 14.20
C VAL A 185 -4.28 4.61 13.83
N GLU A 186 -3.56 5.29 12.95
CA GLU A 186 -3.85 6.65 12.47
C GLU A 186 -3.86 6.68 10.94
N LEU A 187 -5.05 6.89 10.37
CA LEU A 187 -5.27 6.91 8.92
C LEU A 187 -5.12 8.31 8.31
N ARG A 188 -5.07 9.35 9.14
CA ARG A 188 -4.92 10.75 8.76
C ARG A 188 -3.88 11.42 9.66
N PRO A 189 -2.59 11.09 9.49
CA PRO A 189 -1.55 11.75 10.27
C PRO A 189 -1.49 13.25 9.92
N PRO A 190 -1.32 14.15 10.89
CA PRO A 190 -1.44 15.60 10.69
C PRO A 190 -0.51 16.19 9.62
N SER A 191 0.67 15.59 9.41
CA SER A 191 1.67 16.06 8.45
C SER A 191 1.60 15.36 7.08
N VAL A 192 0.58 14.51 6.86
CA VAL A 192 0.38 13.81 5.60
C VAL A 192 -0.68 14.56 4.79
N PRO A 193 -0.38 15.01 3.55
CA PRO A 193 -1.33 15.70 2.70
C PRO A 193 -2.48 14.77 2.27
N ASP A 194 -3.63 15.36 1.92
CA ASP A 194 -4.86 14.60 1.64
C ASP A 194 -4.71 13.59 0.51
N GLU A 195 -3.88 13.88 -0.49
CA GLU A 195 -3.58 12.97 -1.61
C GLU A 195 -2.78 11.72 -1.20
N LEU A 196 -2.12 11.76 -0.05
CA LEU A 196 -1.41 10.62 0.55
C LEU A 196 -2.11 10.08 1.81
N CYS A 197 -3.30 10.58 2.15
CA CYS A 197 -4.01 10.15 3.34
C CYS A 197 -4.63 8.76 3.16
N ALA A 198 -4.33 7.83 4.06
CA ALA A 198 -4.88 6.47 4.01
C ALA A 198 -6.40 6.43 4.24
N ALA A 199 -6.97 7.41 4.96
CA ALA A 199 -8.41 7.43 5.26
C ALA A 199 -9.29 7.51 4.00
N THR A 200 -8.80 8.11 2.92
CA THR A 200 -9.52 8.28 1.65
C THR A 200 -8.90 7.46 0.50
N TYR A 201 -7.93 6.62 0.80
CA TYR A 201 -7.17 5.85 -0.20
C TYR A 201 -8.06 4.96 -1.05
N CYS A 202 -8.91 4.14 -0.44
CA CYS A 202 -9.81 3.24 -1.18
C CYS A 202 -10.85 4.01 -2.00
N ASP A 203 -11.36 5.15 -1.50
CA ASP A 203 -12.30 6.00 -2.25
C ASP A 203 -11.65 6.59 -3.50
N ARG A 204 -10.40 7.06 -3.38
CA ARG A 204 -9.62 7.56 -4.53
C ARG A 204 -9.38 6.45 -5.54
N LEU A 205 -8.97 5.27 -5.08
CA LEU A 205 -8.69 4.13 -5.95
C LEU A 205 -9.93 3.70 -6.75
N VAL A 206 -11.09 3.58 -6.09
CA VAL A 206 -12.37 3.23 -6.71
C VAL A 206 -12.82 4.31 -7.72
N ARG A 207 -12.73 5.58 -7.35
CA ARG A 207 -13.08 6.70 -8.24
C ARG A 207 -12.24 6.69 -9.52
N ILE A 208 -10.92 6.51 -9.39
CA ILE A 208 -10.01 6.47 -10.55
C ILE A 208 -10.31 5.22 -11.40
N PHE A 209 -10.57 4.09 -10.76
CA PHE A 209 -10.92 2.86 -11.45
C PHE A 209 -12.15 3.02 -12.34
N HIS A 210 -13.26 3.55 -11.80
CA HIS A 210 -14.48 3.77 -12.59
C HIS A 210 -14.31 4.83 -13.67
N SER A 211 -13.51 5.87 -13.43
CA SER A 211 -13.19 6.86 -14.46
C SER A 211 -12.45 6.23 -15.64
N ARG A 212 -11.57 5.26 -15.39
CA ARG A 212 -10.77 4.57 -16.42
C ARG A 212 -11.49 3.39 -17.07
N ASN A 213 -12.43 2.78 -16.33
CA ASN A 213 -13.20 1.60 -16.75
C ASN A 213 -14.72 1.87 -16.66
N PRO A 214 -15.27 2.80 -17.47
CA PRO A 214 -16.66 3.26 -17.32
C PRO A 214 -17.71 2.18 -17.64
N PHE A 215 -17.32 1.09 -18.28
CA PHE A 215 -18.19 -0.03 -18.66
C PHE A 215 -17.94 -1.30 -17.81
N TYR A 216 -17.19 -1.15 -16.73
CA TYR A 216 -16.99 -2.27 -15.82
C TYR A 216 -18.23 -2.48 -14.94
N GLU A 217 -18.82 -3.69 -15.02
CA GLU A 217 -19.96 -4.17 -14.25
C GLU A 217 -19.57 -5.27 -13.26
#